data_4bdd10727462cfbf2173e3d46d05871c
#
_entry.id   4bdd10727462cfbf2173e3d46d05871c
#
_cell.length_a   1.000
_cell.length_b   1.000
_cell.length_c   1.000
_cell.angle_alpha   90.00
_cell.angle_beta   90.00
_cell.angle_gamma   90.00
#
_symmetry.space_group_name_H-M   'P 1'
#
loop_
_entity.id
_entity.type
_entity.pdbx_description
1 polymer ?
#
loop_
_entity_poly.entity_id
_entity_poly.type
_entity_poly.pdbx_seq_one_letter_code
_entity_poly.pdbx_strand_id
1 'polypeptide(L)'
;AYLSASDVEDETLRQIILRKPDLEKRCKELLAREWAEDNDEKLREAENFLQQKKDEAEKAKTQFDQLNSDYVTLEQKLKESNNELEKREQLAAEVEQRVADRIAKAQKDAADFIASQAFLPQSKNVNNQKVNETAAFVSGETQGENLVVLKTLDDVMEELAYNLRDAGVQEKYAKALAAYLCSAYRHHIPVLLAGPNGLGIVQAFSMTLFGKSAAILSCMGEYSEEVCDVCEESDDEVVAILNPFCVGWTQRLPLFVGEISKFCFLITPYAEDLQVEPLGMLNYLLPLATAFFVDNRPTGTYSPTKISVDFSEISVKKVRQFGKIFLLKYGSLAKRNLWELFADMEYMLKDDSIKETANRYLFGLLPFACFAEKFDTLLEQLEKDVDKLPKDFYKMLHDYLGEDE
;
A
#
# COMPACT_ATOMS: atom_id res chain seq x y z
N ALA A 1 -24.37 -39.36 -86.60
CA ALA A 1 -24.66 -37.98 -86.12
C ALA A 1 -25.13 -38.04 -84.66
N TYR A 2 -24.30 -37.54 -83.74
CA TYR A 2 -24.67 -37.40 -82.34
C TYR A 2 -25.48 -36.07 -82.22
N LEU A 3 -26.80 -36.19 -82.09
CA LEU A 3 -27.61 -35.02 -81.65
C LEU A 3 -27.22 -34.69 -80.21
N SER A 4 -26.82 -33.47 -79.97
CA SER A 4 -26.60 -33.01 -78.60
C SER A 4 -27.94 -32.88 -77.92
N ALA A 5 -28.02 -33.12 -76.61
CA ALA A 5 -29.23 -33.07 -75.82
C ALA A 5 -29.93 -31.73 -75.86
N SER A 6 -29.24 -30.62 -76.29
CA SER A 6 -29.78 -29.27 -76.46
C SER A 6 -30.61 -29.07 -77.75
N ASP A 7 -30.63 -29.99 -78.65
CA ASP A 7 -31.26 -29.80 -79.95
C ASP A 7 -32.65 -30.52 -80.08
N VAL A 8 -33.11 -31.13 -78.99
CA VAL A 8 -34.35 -31.86 -78.95
C VAL A 8 -35.33 -31.23 -78.02
N GLU A 9 -36.46 -30.77 -78.51
CA GLU A 9 -37.55 -30.21 -77.62
C GLU A 9 -37.97 -31.30 -76.61
N ASP A 10 -38.19 -30.87 -75.34
CA ASP A 10 -38.54 -31.76 -74.22
C ASP A 10 -39.67 -32.75 -74.54
N GLU A 11 -40.67 -32.28 -75.26
CA GLU A 11 -41.81 -33.14 -75.70
C GLU A 11 -41.38 -34.22 -76.66
N THR A 12 -40.42 -33.98 -77.53
CA THR A 12 -39.84 -34.97 -78.45
C THR A 12 -38.99 -35.99 -77.70
N LEU A 13 -38.20 -35.57 -76.73
CA LEU A 13 -37.47 -36.44 -75.82
C LEU A 13 -38.37 -37.35 -75.03
N ARG A 14 -39.48 -36.78 -74.50
CA ARG A 14 -40.51 -37.52 -73.79
C ARG A 14 -41.17 -38.60 -74.66
N GLN A 15 -41.51 -38.29 -75.90
CA GLN A 15 -42.10 -39.21 -76.80
C GLN A 15 -41.12 -40.38 -77.28
N ILE A 16 -39.84 -40.09 -77.39
CA ILE A 16 -38.78 -41.07 -77.65
C ILE A 16 -38.65 -42.01 -76.45
N ILE A 17 -38.65 -41.51 -75.26
CA ILE A 17 -38.56 -42.29 -74.02
C ILE A 17 -39.77 -43.19 -73.84
N LEU A 18 -40.97 -42.72 -74.10
CA LEU A 18 -42.23 -43.47 -73.99
C LEU A 18 -42.40 -44.56 -75.04
N ARG A 19 -41.77 -44.45 -76.23
CA ARG A 19 -41.76 -45.49 -77.28
C ARG A 19 -40.78 -46.60 -77.02
N LYS A 20 -39.85 -46.49 -76.07
CA LYS A 20 -38.86 -47.51 -75.72
C LYS A 20 -38.99 -47.81 -74.20
N PRO A 21 -39.74 -48.85 -73.85
CA PRO A 21 -39.98 -49.17 -72.42
C PRO A 21 -38.72 -49.45 -71.63
N ASP A 22 -37.66 -49.94 -72.25
CA ASP A 22 -36.35 -50.09 -71.54
C ASP A 22 -35.64 -48.82 -71.26
N LEU A 23 -35.79 -47.77 -72.07
CA LEU A 23 -35.29 -46.41 -71.76
C LEU A 23 -36.11 -45.74 -70.72
N GLU A 24 -37.43 -45.86 -70.75
CA GLU A 24 -38.31 -45.32 -69.69
C GLU A 24 -37.99 -45.95 -68.36
N LYS A 25 -37.79 -47.22 -68.27
CA LYS A 25 -37.44 -47.91 -67.03
C LYS A 25 -36.08 -47.45 -66.52
N ARG A 26 -35.06 -47.32 -67.36
CA ARG A 26 -33.72 -46.80 -66.99
C ARG A 26 -33.76 -45.37 -66.56
N CYS A 27 -34.52 -44.45 -67.17
CA CYS A 27 -34.65 -43.11 -66.78
C CYS A 27 -35.37 -43.00 -65.39
N LYS A 28 -36.40 -43.79 -65.15
CA LYS A 28 -37.07 -43.85 -63.84
C LYS A 28 -36.12 -44.43 -62.79
N GLU A 29 -35.36 -45.40 -63.06
CA GLU A 29 -34.36 -45.95 -62.11
C GLU A 29 -33.25 -44.94 -61.80
N LEU A 30 -32.74 -44.17 -62.76
CA LEU A 30 -31.74 -43.16 -62.59
C LEU A 30 -32.33 -41.98 -61.76
N LEU A 31 -33.51 -41.48 -62.14
CA LEU A 31 -34.18 -40.39 -61.38
C LEU A 31 -34.51 -40.81 -59.95
N ALA A 32 -34.96 -42.05 -59.75
CA ALA A 32 -35.23 -42.54 -58.40
C ALA A 32 -33.95 -42.66 -57.56
N ARG A 33 -32.84 -43.00 -58.21
CA ARG A 33 -31.52 -43.09 -57.53
C ARG A 33 -31.00 -41.68 -57.16
N GLU A 34 -30.98 -40.76 -58.12
CA GLU A 34 -30.62 -39.36 -57.88
C GLU A 34 -31.49 -38.71 -56.78
N TRP A 35 -32.79 -38.95 -56.84
CA TRP A 35 -33.73 -38.44 -55.81
C TRP A 35 -33.46 -39.04 -54.42
N ALA A 36 -33.16 -40.35 -54.37
CA ALA A 36 -32.78 -41.00 -53.11
C ALA A 36 -31.46 -40.46 -52.55
N GLU A 37 -30.43 -40.29 -53.42
CA GLU A 37 -29.14 -39.74 -53.01
C GLU A 37 -29.27 -38.29 -52.49
N ASP A 38 -30.01 -37.40 -53.17
CA ASP A 38 -30.30 -36.01 -52.77
C ASP A 38 -31.06 -35.94 -51.49
N ASN A 39 -32.05 -36.82 -51.30
CA ASN A 39 -32.83 -36.85 -50.05
C ASN A 39 -32.01 -37.42 -48.86
N ASP A 40 -31.14 -38.38 -49.07
CA ASP A 40 -30.26 -38.92 -48.03
C ASP A 40 -29.25 -37.86 -47.59
N GLU A 41 -28.73 -37.04 -48.51
CA GLU A 41 -27.82 -35.94 -48.19
C GLU A 41 -28.55 -34.86 -47.35
N LYS A 42 -29.75 -34.42 -47.76
CA LYS A 42 -30.57 -33.47 -47.02
C LYS A 42 -30.97 -34.00 -45.64
N LEU A 43 -31.28 -35.28 -45.52
CA LEU A 43 -31.59 -35.91 -44.24
C LEU A 43 -30.38 -35.89 -43.29
N ARG A 44 -29.19 -36.25 -43.82
CA ARG A 44 -27.91 -36.17 -43.02
C ARG A 44 -27.57 -34.77 -42.59
N GLU A 45 -27.74 -33.79 -43.48
CA GLU A 45 -27.54 -32.36 -43.10
C GLU A 45 -28.53 -31.92 -42.02
N ALA A 46 -29.81 -32.29 -42.12
CA ALA A 46 -30.80 -31.98 -41.12
C ALA A 46 -30.55 -32.67 -39.78
N GLU A 47 -30.09 -33.93 -39.80
CA GLU A 47 -29.70 -34.65 -38.57
C GLU A 47 -28.49 -34.03 -37.91
N ASN A 48 -27.46 -33.67 -38.68
CA ASN A 48 -26.25 -33.01 -38.18
C ASN A 48 -26.61 -31.64 -37.57
N PHE A 49 -27.47 -30.86 -38.23
CA PHE A 49 -27.95 -29.59 -37.71
C PHE A 49 -28.71 -29.75 -36.38
N LEU A 50 -29.60 -30.73 -36.32
CA LEU A 50 -30.36 -31.06 -35.11
C LEU A 50 -29.44 -31.49 -33.98
N GLN A 51 -28.40 -32.26 -34.26
CA GLN A 51 -27.41 -32.67 -33.25
C GLN A 51 -26.63 -31.49 -32.74
N GLN A 52 -26.14 -30.61 -33.63
CA GLN A 52 -25.46 -29.38 -33.23
C GLN A 52 -26.35 -28.50 -32.32
N LYS A 53 -27.62 -28.35 -32.66
CA LYS A 53 -28.55 -27.56 -31.84
C LYS A 53 -28.86 -28.19 -30.47
N LYS A 54 -28.85 -29.52 -30.40
CA LYS A 54 -28.96 -30.22 -29.12
C LYS A 54 -27.71 -30.01 -28.25
N ASP A 55 -26.51 -30.10 -28.84
CA ASP A 55 -25.26 -29.90 -28.12
C ASP A 55 -25.11 -28.46 -27.64
N GLU A 56 -25.52 -27.46 -28.46
CA GLU A 56 -25.55 -26.05 -28.08
C GLU A 56 -26.56 -25.82 -26.91
N ALA A 57 -27.72 -26.41 -26.97
CA ALA A 57 -28.74 -26.30 -25.92
C ALA A 57 -28.29 -26.95 -24.60
N GLU A 58 -27.58 -28.08 -24.67
CA GLU A 58 -27.05 -28.74 -23.49
C GLU A 58 -25.94 -27.92 -22.83
N LYS A 59 -25.01 -27.34 -23.63
CA LYS A 59 -23.99 -26.40 -23.15
C LYS A 59 -24.61 -25.17 -22.48
N ALA A 60 -25.60 -24.56 -23.13
CA ALA A 60 -26.29 -23.41 -22.58
C ALA A 60 -27.00 -23.73 -21.25
N LYS A 61 -27.59 -24.93 -21.15
CA LYS A 61 -28.20 -25.39 -19.90
C LYS A 61 -27.17 -25.58 -18.79
N THR A 62 -26.02 -26.19 -19.10
CA THR A 62 -24.95 -26.38 -18.11
C THR A 62 -24.40 -25.04 -17.62
N GLN A 63 -24.21 -24.07 -18.51
CA GLN A 63 -23.78 -22.72 -18.15
C GLN A 63 -24.82 -22.00 -17.28
N PHE A 64 -26.11 -22.16 -17.60
CA PHE A 64 -27.18 -21.59 -16.80
C PHE A 64 -27.23 -22.19 -15.39
N ASP A 65 -27.09 -23.51 -15.29
CA ASP A 65 -27.09 -24.20 -13.98
C ASP A 65 -25.89 -23.77 -13.12
N GLN A 66 -24.71 -23.55 -13.76
CA GLN A 66 -23.52 -23.04 -13.09
C GLN A 66 -23.70 -21.61 -12.59
N LEU A 67 -24.17 -20.71 -13.47
CA LEU A 67 -24.48 -19.31 -13.10
C LEU A 67 -25.48 -19.21 -11.96
N ASN A 68 -26.48 -20.07 -11.96
CA ASN A 68 -27.50 -20.08 -10.90
C ASN A 68 -26.91 -20.57 -9.56
N SER A 69 -26.00 -21.55 -9.60
CA SER A 69 -25.27 -21.99 -8.41
C SER A 69 -24.36 -20.90 -7.85
N ASP A 70 -23.63 -20.21 -8.73
CA ASP A 70 -22.76 -19.09 -8.34
C ASP A 70 -23.57 -17.92 -7.75
N TYR A 71 -24.72 -17.62 -8.34
CA TYR A 71 -25.64 -16.59 -7.84
C TYR A 71 -26.10 -16.90 -6.40
N VAL A 72 -26.52 -18.13 -6.14
CA VAL A 72 -26.96 -18.54 -4.79
C VAL A 72 -25.80 -18.45 -3.79
N THR A 73 -24.59 -18.82 -4.21
CA THR A 73 -23.39 -18.73 -3.36
C THR A 73 -23.03 -17.29 -3.03
N LEU A 74 -23.12 -16.38 -4.02
CA LEU A 74 -22.89 -14.94 -3.83
C LEU A 74 -23.94 -14.30 -2.93
N GLU A 75 -25.20 -14.68 -3.07
CA GLU A 75 -26.27 -14.18 -2.22
C GLU A 75 -26.07 -14.59 -0.76
N GLN A 76 -25.58 -15.81 -0.54
CA GLN A 76 -25.26 -16.29 0.80
C GLN A 76 -24.08 -15.54 1.41
N LYS A 77 -23.00 -15.33 0.65
CA LYS A 77 -21.84 -14.54 1.10
C LYS A 77 -22.23 -13.08 1.42
N LEU A 78 -23.07 -12.49 0.60
CA LEU A 78 -23.56 -11.13 0.82
C LEU A 78 -24.38 -11.02 2.12
N LYS A 79 -25.20 -12.02 2.40
CA LYS A 79 -25.96 -12.08 3.66
C LYS A 79 -25.05 -12.28 4.88
N GLU A 80 -24.02 -13.11 4.76
CA GLU A 80 -23.03 -13.30 5.81
C GLU A 80 -22.24 -12.02 6.07
N SER A 81 -21.78 -11.35 5.02
CA SER A 81 -21.07 -10.07 5.11
C SER A 81 -21.90 -8.96 5.75
N ASN A 82 -23.20 -8.86 5.38
CA ASN A 82 -24.10 -7.89 6.01
C ASN A 82 -24.31 -8.17 7.51
N ASN A 83 -24.43 -9.44 7.89
CA ASN A 83 -24.53 -9.82 9.31
C ASN A 83 -23.25 -9.49 10.09
N GLU A 84 -22.08 -9.62 9.46
CA GLU A 84 -20.82 -9.22 10.08
C GLU A 84 -20.70 -7.69 10.22
N LEU A 85 -21.17 -6.95 9.21
CA LEU A 85 -21.22 -5.49 9.23
C LEU A 85 -22.10 -4.98 10.39
N GLU A 86 -23.31 -5.53 10.52
CA GLU A 86 -24.18 -5.20 11.65
C GLU A 86 -23.55 -5.48 13.02
N LYS A 87 -22.82 -6.59 13.15
CA LYS A 87 -22.10 -6.91 14.40
C LYS A 87 -20.97 -5.91 14.67
N ARG A 88 -20.24 -5.49 13.63
CA ARG A 88 -19.17 -4.49 13.76
C ARG A 88 -19.73 -3.12 14.14
N GLU A 89 -20.84 -2.73 13.55
CA GLU A 89 -21.54 -1.47 13.89
C GLU A 89 -22.02 -1.49 15.34
N GLN A 90 -22.57 -2.59 15.82
CA GLN A 90 -22.98 -2.73 17.22
C GLN A 90 -21.78 -2.63 18.18
N LEU A 91 -20.66 -3.29 17.84
CA LEU A 91 -19.43 -3.20 18.63
C LEU A 91 -18.85 -1.79 18.61
N ALA A 92 -18.88 -1.11 17.48
CA ALA A 92 -18.43 0.29 17.38
C ALA A 92 -19.26 1.21 18.26
N ALA A 93 -20.58 1.09 18.23
CA ALA A 93 -21.48 1.84 19.09
C ALA A 93 -21.24 1.58 20.58
N GLU A 94 -20.99 0.32 20.98
CA GLU A 94 -20.62 0.00 22.36
C GLU A 94 -19.29 0.63 22.78
N VAL A 95 -18.30 0.65 21.88
CA VAL A 95 -16.99 1.26 22.15
C VAL A 95 -17.15 2.77 22.29
N GLU A 96 -17.89 3.42 21.39
CA GLU A 96 -18.18 4.84 21.46
C GLU A 96 -18.85 5.22 22.79
N GLN A 97 -19.84 4.43 23.22
CA GLN A 97 -20.51 4.67 24.50
C GLN A 97 -19.57 4.51 25.69
N ARG A 98 -18.69 3.47 25.69
CA ARG A 98 -17.67 3.30 26.73
C ARG A 98 -16.64 4.43 26.76
N VAL A 99 -16.27 4.95 25.59
CA VAL A 99 -15.35 6.11 25.49
C VAL A 99 -16.03 7.37 26.03
N ALA A 100 -17.29 7.63 25.65
CA ALA A 100 -18.07 8.74 26.15
C ALA A 100 -18.21 8.68 27.68
N ASP A 101 -18.53 7.51 28.23
CA ASP A 101 -18.64 7.31 29.69
C ASP A 101 -17.30 7.55 30.41
N ARG A 102 -16.17 7.10 29.81
CA ARG A 102 -14.84 7.36 30.36
C ARG A 102 -14.46 8.83 30.32
N ILE A 103 -14.78 9.54 29.23
CA ILE A 103 -14.55 10.96 29.08
C ILE A 103 -15.38 11.73 30.11
N ALA A 104 -16.68 11.41 30.27
CA ALA A 104 -17.54 12.02 31.27
C ALA A 104 -17.03 11.79 32.70
N LYS A 105 -16.54 10.58 32.98
CA LYS A 105 -15.92 10.26 34.28
C LYS A 105 -14.61 11.04 34.49
N ALA A 106 -13.73 11.10 33.50
CA ALA A 106 -12.48 11.85 33.56
C ALA A 106 -12.71 13.35 33.73
N GLN A 107 -13.73 13.91 33.06
CA GLN A 107 -14.12 15.31 33.23
C GLN A 107 -14.64 15.57 34.63
N LYS A 108 -15.41 14.66 35.22
CA LYS A 108 -15.87 14.76 36.58
C LYS A 108 -14.72 14.69 37.60
N ASP A 109 -13.83 13.70 37.41
CA ASP A 109 -12.66 13.50 38.25
C ASP A 109 -11.70 14.72 38.14
N ALA A 110 -11.56 15.33 36.95
CA ALA A 110 -10.80 16.56 36.73
C ALA A 110 -11.45 17.78 37.37
N ALA A 111 -12.78 17.90 37.34
CA ALA A 111 -13.51 18.96 38.02
C ALA A 111 -13.36 18.85 39.53
N ASP A 112 -13.46 17.65 40.11
CA ASP A 112 -13.24 17.36 41.50
C ASP A 112 -11.78 17.61 41.93
N PHE A 113 -10.81 17.29 41.05
CA PHE A 113 -9.39 17.60 41.24
C PHE A 113 -9.11 19.12 41.22
N ILE A 114 -9.68 19.86 40.27
CA ILE A 114 -9.55 21.33 40.19
C ILE A 114 -10.21 21.98 41.39
N ALA A 115 -11.36 21.51 41.84
CA ALA A 115 -12.03 22.00 43.05
C ALA A 115 -11.18 21.75 44.31
N SER A 116 -10.48 20.60 44.38
CA SER A 116 -9.56 20.30 45.48
C SER A 116 -8.26 21.13 45.44
N GLN A 117 -7.77 21.49 44.24
CA GLN A 117 -6.60 22.34 44.04
C GLN A 117 -6.87 23.83 44.31
N ALA A 118 -8.11 24.29 44.21
CA ALA A 118 -8.47 25.67 44.50
C ALA A 118 -8.20 26.07 45.99
N PHE A 119 -7.94 25.10 46.85
CA PHE A 119 -7.60 25.31 48.26
C PHE A 119 -6.10 25.17 48.57
N LEU A 120 -5.22 24.94 47.55
CA LEU A 120 -3.76 24.89 47.73
C LEU A 120 -3.12 26.18 47.20
N PRO A 121 -2.10 26.75 47.87
CA PRO A 121 -1.45 27.99 47.42
C PRO A 121 -0.72 27.76 46.09
N GLN A 122 -1.05 28.60 45.12
CA GLN A 122 -0.54 28.53 43.74
C GLN A 122 0.98 28.67 43.69
N SER A 123 1.66 27.64 43.18
CA SER A 123 2.95 27.80 42.53
C SER A 123 2.72 28.09 41.04
N LYS A 124 3.25 29.23 40.62
CA LYS A 124 3.12 29.73 39.23
C LYS A 124 3.85 28.86 38.25
N ASN A 125 3.25 28.73 37.07
CA ASN A 125 3.67 28.31 35.77
C ASN A 125 3.17 26.92 35.31
N VAL A 126 1.98 26.92 34.74
CA VAL A 126 1.66 26.05 33.61
C VAL A 126 1.04 26.95 32.54
N ASN A 127 1.77 27.13 31.44
CA ASN A 127 1.25 27.74 30.22
C ASN A 127 0.13 26.86 29.68
N ASN A 128 -1.12 27.25 29.94
CA ASN A 128 -2.28 26.72 29.25
C ASN A 128 -2.26 27.24 27.80
N GLN A 129 -1.62 26.50 26.90
CA GLN A 129 -1.88 26.70 25.48
C GLN A 129 -3.34 26.30 25.18
N LYS A 130 -4.03 27.17 24.50
CA LYS A 130 -5.42 26.97 24.08
C LYS A 130 -5.51 25.67 23.24
N VAL A 131 -6.27 24.71 23.73
CA VAL A 131 -6.67 23.54 22.94
C VAL A 131 -7.65 24.06 21.88
N ASN A 132 -7.17 24.23 20.67
CA ASN A 132 -8.04 24.43 19.51
C ASN A 132 -8.72 23.10 19.20
N GLU A 133 -10.00 23.12 18.87
CA GLU A 133 -10.81 21.93 18.55
C GLU A 133 -10.31 21.17 17.31
N THR A 134 -9.28 21.67 16.61
CA THR A 134 -8.79 21.19 15.32
C THR A 134 -7.50 20.38 15.36
N ALA A 135 -6.63 20.64 16.34
CA ALA A 135 -5.40 19.87 16.56
C ALA A 135 -4.84 20.15 17.96
N ALA A 136 -4.26 19.12 18.57
CA ALA A 136 -3.53 19.26 19.81
C ALA A 136 -2.03 19.23 19.52
N PHE A 137 -1.31 20.32 19.86
CA PHE A 137 0.14 20.40 19.79
C PHE A 137 0.75 20.35 21.19
N VAL A 138 1.73 19.47 21.36
CA VAL A 138 2.49 19.29 22.59
C VAL A 138 3.97 19.40 22.26
N SER A 139 4.65 20.43 22.79
CA SER A 139 6.11 20.58 22.65
C SER A 139 6.87 19.44 23.33
N GLY A 140 8.02 19.11 22.75
CA GLY A 140 8.91 18.12 23.33
C GLY A 140 9.57 18.59 24.61
N GLU A 141 9.99 17.65 25.45
CA GLU A 141 10.68 17.90 26.70
C GLU A 141 12.19 17.65 26.54
N THR A 142 13.01 18.58 27.01
CA THR A 142 14.48 18.39 27.06
C THR A 142 14.84 17.46 28.22
N GLN A 143 15.62 16.43 27.95
CA GLN A 143 16.08 15.49 28.98
C GLN A 143 17.55 15.68 29.27
N GLY A 144 17.83 16.20 30.49
CA GLY A 144 19.18 16.33 31.03
C GLY A 144 19.86 17.68 30.72
N GLU A 145 20.70 18.12 31.66
CA GLU A 145 21.45 19.38 31.53
C GLU A 145 22.82 19.19 30.85
N ASN A 146 23.39 17.95 30.87
CA ASN A 146 24.71 17.66 30.34
C ASN A 146 24.62 16.56 29.27
N LEU A 147 24.28 16.95 28.04
CA LEU A 147 24.16 16.03 26.92
C LEU A 147 25.52 15.63 26.38
N VAL A 148 25.69 14.37 26.06
CA VAL A 148 26.88 13.88 25.30
C VAL A 148 26.78 14.44 23.88
N VAL A 149 27.84 15.08 23.41
CA VAL A 149 27.92 15.65 22.06
C VAL A 149 28.57 14.65 21.12
N LEU A 150 27.81 14.17 20.15
CA LEU A 150 28.29 13.28 19.09
C LEU A 150 29.01 14.11 18.02
N LYS A 151 30.27 13.77 17.75
CA LYS A 151 31.17 14.59 16.90
C LYS A 151 31.45 13.97 15.55
N THR A 152 31.20 12.69 15.37
CA THR A 152 31.40 11.99 14.11
C THR A 152 30.11 11.36 13.62
N LEU A 153 30.00 11.19 12.32
CA LEU A 153 28.84 10.53 11.71
C LEU A 153 28.69 9.08 12.21
N ASP A 154 29.83 8.40 12.44
CA ASP A 154 29.82 7.03 12.96
C ASP A 154 29.22 6.98 14.37
N ASP A 155 29.60 7.92 15.26
CA ASP A 155 28.98 8.01 16.59
C ASP A 155 27.47 8.25 16.53
N VAL A 156 27.02 9.12 15.62
CA VAL A 156 25.58 9.38 15.41
C VAL A 156 24.87 8.13 14.94
N MET A 157 25.45 7.41 14.00
CA MET A 157 24.85 6.18 13.47
C MET A 157 24.77 5.07 14.51
N GLU A 158 25.79 4.92 15.35
CA GLU A 158 25.81 3.91 16.41
C GLU A 158 24.80 4.23 17.52
N GLU A 159 24.78 5.48 18.00
CA GLU A 159 23.86 5.91 19.05
C GLU A 159 22.40 5.89 18.58
N LEU A 160 22.13 6.35 17.35
CA LEU A 160 20.79 6.28 16.79
C LEU A 160 20.35 4.82 16.61
N ALA A 161 21.21 3.94 16.10
CA ALA A 161 20.90 2.52 16.00
C ALA A 161 20.62 1.89 17.38
N TYR A 162 21.32 2.33 18.41
CA TYR A 162 21.07 1.90 19.79
C TYR A 162 19.69 2.34 20.26
N ASN A 163 19.35 3.62 20.17
CA ASN A 163 18.05 4.15 20.55
C ASN A 163 16.89 3.58 19.72
N LEU A 164 17.12 3.26 18.44
CA LEU A 164 16.12 2.59 17.60
C LEU A 164 15.83 1.16 18.07
N ARG A 165 16.81 0.43 18.58
CA ARG A 165 16.57 -0.88 19.23
C ARG A 165 15.70 -0.73 20.48
N ASP A 166 15.95 0.30 21.27
CA ASP A 166 15.09 0.62 22.43
C ASP A 166 13.70 1.04 22.03
N ALA A 167 13.51 1.58 20.83
CA ALA A 167 12.20 1.82 20.22
C ALA A 167 11.53 0.54 19.67
N GLY A 168 12.15 -0.62 19.77
CA GLY A 168 11.61 -1.91 19.36
C GLY A 168 12.03 -2.35 17.96
N VAL A 169 12.95 -1.65 17.31
CA VAL A 169 13.50 -2.04 16.00
C VAL A 169 14.45 -3.23 16.17
N GLN A 170 14.32 -4.23 15.31
CA GLN A 170 15.22 -5.38 15.27
C GLN A 170 16.66 -4.93 15.01
N GLU A 171 17.61 -5.52 15.74
CA GLU A 171 19.04 -5.14 15.68
C GLU A 171 19.60 -5.15 14.25
N LYS A 172 19.23 -6.16 13.46
CA LYS A 172 19.67 -6.32 12.06
C LYS A 172 19.23 -5.17 11.13
N TYR A 173 18.19 -4.43 11.48
CA TYR A 173 17.67 -3.32 10.68
C TYR A 173 18.00 -1.93 11.26
N ALA A 174 18.38 -1.85 12.52
CA ALA A 174 18.54 -0.59 13.24
C ALA A 174 19.54 0.35 12.55
N LYS A 175 20.69 -0.16 12.12
CA LYS A 175 21.72 0.66 11.44
C LYS A 175 21.28 1.15 10.06
N ALA A 176 20.58 0.32 9.29
CA ALA A 176 20.04 0.71 8.00
C ALA A 176 18.93 1.76 8.13
N LEU A 177 18.06 1.60 9.14
CA LEU A 177 17.02 2.58 9.46
C LEU A 177 17.66 3.91 9.94
N ALA A 178 18.69 3.87 10.77
CA ALA A 178 19.42 5.07 11.19
C ALA A 178 19.96 5.86 9.99
N ALA A 179 20.60 5.18 9.03
CA ALA A 179 21.07 5.81 7.80
C ALA A 179 19.94 6.40 6.97
N TYR A 180 18.82 5.70 6.87
CA TYR A 180 17.65 6.18 6.14
C TYR A 180 17.09 7.46 6.76
N LEU A 181 16.90 7.49 8.08
CA LEU A 181 16.37 8.64 8.80
C LEU A 181 17.31 9.84 8.77
N CYS A 182 18.62 9.63 8.93
CA CYS A 182 19.63 10.69 8.81
C CYS A 182 19.67 11.27 7.39
N SER A 183 19.54 10.42 6.37
CA SER A 183 19.47 10.87 4.97
C SER A 183 18.20 11.66 4.69
N ALA A 184 17.04 11.21 5.20
CA ALA A 184 15.78 11.93 5.09
C ALA A 184 15.86 13.31 5.75
N TYR A 185 16.43 13.37 6.96
CA TYR A 185 16.64 14.62 7.70
C TYR A 185 17.53 15.58 6.91
N ARG A 186 18.66 15.11 6.40
CA ARG A 186 19.60 15.93 5.61
C ARG A 186 18.92 16.58 4.39
N HIS A 187 18.05 15.86 3.71
CA HIS A 187 17.35 16.35 2.54
C HIS A 187 16.00 16.99 2.85
N HIS A 188 15.67 17.11 4.13
CA HIS A 188 14.40 17.69 4.58
C HIS A 188 13.17 17.02 3.95
N ILE A 189 13.24 15.69 3.76
CA ILE A 189 12.15 14.93 3.18
C ILE A 189 11.36 14.26 4.32
N PRO A 190 10.08 14.59 4.50
CA PRO A 190 9.26 14.02 5.56
C PRO A 190 9.16 12.50 5.45
N VAL A 191 9.10 11.82 6.59
CA VAL A 191 9.02 10.36 6.67
C VAL A 191 7.63 9.94 7.15
N LEU A 192 6.99 9.05 6.41
CA LEU A 192 5.74 8.40 6.81
C LEU A 192 6.05 7.04 7.44
N LEU A 193 5.76 6.88 8.71
CA LEU A 193 5.87 5.64 9.46
C LEU A 193 4.50 4.97 9.54
N ALA A 194 4.30 3.92 8.80
CA ALA A 194 3.06 3.15 8.77
C ALA A 194 3.22 1.82 9.51
N GLY A 195 2.49 1.63 10.60
CA GLY A 195 2.53 0.44 11.43
C GLY A 195 2.93 0.69 12.89
N PRO A 196 3.36 -0.34 13.63
CA PRO A 196 3.62 -0.27 15.06
C PRO A 196 4.83 0.59 15.41
N ASN A 197 4.83 1.13 16.62
CA ASN A 197 5.93 1.85 17.28
C ASN A 197 6.47 3.09 16.53
N GLY A 198 5.73 3.65 15.58
CA GLY A 198 6.16 4.83 14.83
C GLY A 198 6.58 6.00 15.74
N LEU A 199 5.80 6.31 16.78
CA LEU A 199 6.14 7.37 17.73
C LEU A 199 7.45 7.07 18.48
N GLY A 200 7.68 5.82 18.89
CA GLY A 200 8.92 5.40 19.54
C GLY A 200 10.16 5.65 18.66
N ILE A 201 10.05 5.35 17.37
CA ILE A 201 11.12 5.61 16.37
C ILE A 201 11.40 7.11 16.28
N VAL A 202 10.37 7.95 16.23
CA VAL A 202 10.53 9.41 16.18
C VAL A 202 11.17 9.95 17.45
N GLN A 203 10.76 9.46 18.61
CA GLN A 203 11.36 9.84 19.88
C GLN A 203 12.84 9.43 19.97
N ALA A 204 13.18 8.21 19.55
CA ALA A 204 14.56 7.75 19.48
C ALA A 204 15.41 8.64 18.57
N PHE A 205 14.89 9.04 17.41
CA PHE A 205 15.56 9.95 16.49
C PHE A 205 15.79 11.34 17.13
N SER A 206 14.73 11.96 17.66
CA SER A 206 14.80 13.30 18.27
C SER A 206 15.73 13.34 19.46
N MET A 207 15.67 12.34 20.35
CA MET A 207 16.52 12.23 21.53
C MET A 207 18.00 12.05 21.15
N THR A 208 18.29 11.32 20.09
CA THR A 208 19.68 11.14 19.65
C THR A 208 20.25 12.42 19.05
N LEU A 209 19.51 13.12 18.20
CA LEU A 209 20.06 14.26 17.47
C LEU A 209 20.02 15.56 18.29
N PHE A 210 18.99 15.75 19.11
CA PHE A 210 18.70 17.02 19.75
C PHE A 210 18.65 16.96 21.29
N GLY A 211 18.66 15.76 21.89
CA GLY A 211 18.52 15.57 23.33
C GLY A 211 17.17 16.00 23.89
N LYS A 212 16.20 16.11 23.00
CA LYS A 212 14.84 16.56 23.28
C LYS A 212 13.86 15.59 22.65
N SER A 213 12.74 15.30 23.33
CA SER A 213 11.67 14.53 22.71
C SER A 213 11.07 15.28 21.52
N ALA A 214 10.58 14.59 20.51
CA ALA A 214 9.87 15.23 19.41
C ALA A 214 8.58 15.88 19.90
N ALA A 215 8.22 17.02 19.33
CA ALA A 215 6.90 17.58 19.51
C ALA A 215 5.84 16.64 18.88
N ILE A 216 4.65 16.64 19.44
CA ILE A 216 3.55 15.81 18.97
C ILE A 216 2.42 16.73 18.49
N LEU A 217 2.06 16.57 17.22
CA LEU A 217 0.88 17.17 16.60
C LEU A 217 -0.16 16.09 16.34
N SER A 218 -1.25 16.10 17.10
CA SER A 218 -2.37 15.18 16.86
C SER A 218 -3.39 15.84 15.95
N CYS A 219 -3.53 15.33 14.71
CA CYS A 219 -4.53 15.80 13.75
C CYS A 219 -5.93 15.37 14.19
N MET A 220 -6.80 16.33 14.45
CA MET A 220 -8.19 16.10 14.84
C MET A 220 -9.06 17.20 14.21
N GLY A 221 -10.23 16.82 13.71
CA GLY A 221 -11.15 17.78 13.11
C GLY A 221 -10.63 18.42 11.82
N GLU A 222 -11.03 19.67 11.56
CA GLU A 222 -10.61 20.40 10.36
C GLU A 222 -9.24 21.07 10.55
N TYR A 223 -8.49 21.19 9.46
CA TYR A 223 -7.21 21.89 9.44
C TYR A 223 -7.39 23.39 9.68
N SER A 224 -6.52 23.98 10.51
CA SER A 224 -6.41 25.43 10.73
C SER A 224 -4.98 25.90 10.44
N GLU A 225 -4.84 27.05 9.78
CA GLU A 225 -3.53 27.66 9.50
C GLU A 225 -2.78 28.06 10.79
N GLU A 226 -3.50 28.36 11.88
CA GLU A 226 -2.90 28.65 13.19
C GLU A 226 -2.00 27.52 13.70
N VAL A 227 -2.21 26.28 13.23
CA VAL A 227 -1.38 25.13 13.61
C VAL A 227 0.04 25.24 13.04
N CYS A 228 0.19 25.82 11.84
CA CYS A 228 1.52 26.10 11.29
C CYS A 228 2.28 27.07 12.16
N ASP A 229 1.63 28.16 12.57
CA ASP A 229 2.24 29.19 13.41
C ASP A 229 2.70 28.61 14.76
N VAL A 230 1.85 27.79 15.39
CA VAL A 230 2.19 27.12 16.67
C VAL A 230 3.39 26.17 16.51
N CYS A 231 3.45 25.43 15.42
CA CYS A 231 4.58 24.52 15.14
C CYS A 231 5.87 25.31 14.88
N GLU A 232 5.81 26.40 14.09
CA GLU A 232 6.98 27.23 13.78
C GLU A 232 7.52 27.99 14.98
N GLU A 233 6.65 28.50 15.84
CA GLU A 233 7.02 29.21 17.06
C GLU A 233 7.62 28.32 18.15
N SER A 234 7.47 26.99 18.04
CA SER A 234 8.05 26.06 19.00
C SER A 234 9.58 25.94 18.84
N ASP A 235 10.27 25.68 19.94
CA ASP A 235 11.71 25.40 19.97
C ASP A 235 12.06 23.95 19.57
N ASP A 236 11.11 23.23 18.95
CA ASP A 236 11.27 21.85 18.56
C ASP A 236 11.86 21.74 17.14
N GLU A 237 12.79 20.84 16.94
CA GLU A 237 13.38 20.57 15.62
C GLU A 237 12.62 19.46 14.86
N VAL A 238 11.91 18.60 15.60
CA VAL A 238 11.21 17.42 15.07
C VAL A 238 9.77 17.42 15.52
N VAL A 239 8.86 17.21 14.57
CA VAL A 239 7.42 17.11 14.82
C VAL A 239 6.90 15.74 14.39
N ALA A 240 6.28 15.03 15.33
CA ALA A 240 5.54 13.80 15.09
C ALA A 240 4.06 14.12 14.83
N ILE A 241 3.58 13.90 13.61
CA ILE A 241 2.22 14.15 13.18
C ILE A 241 1.42 12.87 13.30
N LEU A 242 0.49 12.79 14.24
CA LEU A 242 -0.36 11.63 14.49
C LEU A 242 -1.67 11.76 13.71
N ASN A 243 -2.18 10.66 13.19
CA ASN A 243 -3.40 10.57 12.38
C ASN A 243 -3.40 11.53 11.17
N PRO A 244 -2.33 11.54 10.34
CA PRO A 244 -2.19 12.50 9.25
C PRO A 244 -3.29 12.39 8.18
N PHE A 245 -3.94 11.22 8.08
CA PHE A 245 -4.97 10.92 7.08
C PHE A 245 -6.40 11.11 7.57
N CYS A 246 -6.59 11.81 8.70
CA CYS A 246 -7.94 12.14 9.15
C CYS A 246 -8.63 13.15 8.22
N VAL A 247 -9.96 13.14 8.25
CA VAL A 247 -10.79 14.03 7.44
C VAL A 247 -10.43 15.51 7.72
N GLY A 248 -10.25 16.29 6.67
CA GLY A 248 -9.88 17.70 6.77
C GLY A 248 -8.36 17.97 6.69
N TRP A 249 -7.51 17.00 7.04
CA TRP A 249 -6.05 17.14 7.01
C TRP A 249 -5.40 16.61 5.74
N THR A 250 -5.87 15.48 5.22
CA THR A 250 -5.26 14.78 4.08
C THR A 250 -4.96 15.70 2.89
N GLN A 251 -5.88 16.61 2.55
CA GLN A 251 -5.71 17.52 1.42
C GLN A 251 -4.77 18.69 1.71
N ARG A 252 -4.62 19.07 2.97
CA ARG A 252 -3.78 20.20 3.41
C ARG A 252 -2.38 19.79 3.82
N LEU A 253 -2.19 18.52 4.09
CA LEU A 253 -0.93 17.96 4.58
C LEU A 253 0.30 18.29 3.69
N PRO A 254 0.22 18.24 2.34
CA PRO A 254 1.35 18.63 1.49
C PRO A 254 1.77 20.09 1.67
N LEU A 255 0.79 20.96 1.86
CA LEU A 255 1.03 22.38 2.10
C LEU A 255 1.66 22.59 3.47
N PHE A 256 1.04 22.03 4.51
CA PHE A 256 1.53 22.10 5.88
C PHE A 256 2.99 21.64 6.00
N VAL A 257 3.30 20.45 5.49
CA VAL A 257 4.66 19.89 5.54
C VAL A 257 5.67 20.68 4.69
N GLY A 258 5.19 21.37 3.63
CA GLY A 258 6.02 22.23 2.80
C GLY A 258 6.29 23.63 3.36
N GLU A 259 5.47 24.09 4.29
CA GLU A 259 5.55 25.43 4.91
C GLU A 259 6.37 25.43 6.19
N ILE A 260 6.31 24.35 6.98
CA ILE A 260 7.03 24.31 8.24
C ILE A 260 8.51 23.98 8.07
N SER A 261 9.36 24.66 8.82
CA SER A 261 10.83 24.49 8.81
C SER A 261 11.30 23.27 9.60
N LYS A 262 10.40 22.67 10.38
CA LYS A 262 10.69 21.52 11.25
C LYS A 262 10.75 20.22 10.45
N PHE A 263 11.54 19.26 10.93
CA PHE A 263 11.57 17.94 10.32
C PHE A 263 10.35 17.12 10.74
N CYS A 264 9.54 16.68 9.77
CA CYS A 264 8.26 16.04 10.00
C CYS A 264 8.32 14.52 9.88
N PHE A 265 7.74 13.86 10.87
CA PHE A 265 7.35 12.46 10.79
C PHE A 265 5.82 12.35 10.81
N LEU A 266 5.26 11.67 9.83
CA LEU A 266 3.85 11.31 9.80
C LEU A 266 3.72 9.89 10.34
N ILE A 267 2.73 9.65 11.18
CA ILE A 267 2.57 8.36 11.86
C ILE A 267 1.15 7.86 11.68
N THR A 268 1.01 6.70 11.07
CA THR A 268 -0.23 5.93 11.00
C THR A 268 -0.02 4.55 11.61
N PRO A 269 -1.00 3.99 12.34
CA PRO A 269 -0.87 2.68 12.96
C PRO A 269 -0.97 1.50 11.97
N TYR A 270 -1.39 1.74 10.74
CA TYR A 270 -1.67 0.71 9.74
C TYR A 270 -0.65 0.74 8.60
N ALA A 271 0.02 -0.39 8.35
CA ALA A 271 0.94 -0.53 7.22
C ALA A 271 0.20 -0.50 5.87
N GLU A 272 -1.05 -0.92 5.87
CA GLU A 272 -1.96 -0.96 4.72
C GLU A 272 -2.28 0.44 4.17
N ASP A 273 -2.17 1.49 5.01
CA ASP A 273 -2.35 2.88 4.56
C ASP A 273 -1.37 3.28 3.44
N LEU A 274 -0.23 2.59 3.33
CA LEU A 274 0.70 2.81 2.22
C LEU A 274 0.15 2.38 0.85
N GLN A 275 -0.88 1.55 0.83
CA GLN A 275 -1.49 1.04 -0.41
C GLN A 275 -2.80 1.76 -0.75
N VAL A 276 -3.55 2.19 0.25
CA VAL A 276 -4.92 2.69 0.08
C VAL A 276 -5.06 4.21 0.22
N GLU A 277 -4.18 4.86 0.97
CA GLU A 277 -4.22 6.31 1.11
C GLU A 277 -3.79 7.02 -0.17
N PRO A 278 -4.17 8.29 -0.38
CA PRO A 278 -3.95 8.96 -1.64
C PRO A 278 -2.50 8.83 -2.12
N LEU A 279 -2.27 7.98 -3.10
CA LEU A 279 -0.92 7.66 -3.60
C LEU A 279 -0.18 8.92 -4.05
N GLY A 280 -0.91 9.97 -4.46
CA GLY A 280 -0.33 11.29 -4.74
C GLY A 280 0.41 11.91 -3.55
N MET A 281 0.05 11.58 -2.30
CA MET A 281 0.74 12.05 -1.10
C MET A 281 2.11 11.41 -0.95
N LEU A 282 2.28 10.18 -1.40
CA LEU A 282 3.56 9.48 -1.35
C LEU A 282 4.63 10.12 -2.24
N ASN A 283 4.25 11.04 -3.15
CA ASN A 283 5.19 11.76 -4.00
C ASN A 283 6.10 12.76 -3.27
N TYR A 284 5.79 13.13 -2.03
CA TYR A 284 6.59 14.07 -1.22
C TYR A 284 6.98 13.51 0.15
N LEU A 285 6.55 12.30 0.48
CA LEU A 285 6.87 11.59 1.72
C LEU A 285 7.79 10.40 1.42
N LEU A 286 8.59 10.02 2.42
CA LEU A 286 9.33 8.75 2.38
C LEU A 286 8.56 7.69 3.19
N PRO A 287 7.85 6.76 2.54
CA PRO A 287 7.05 5.77 3.23
C PRO A 287 7.91 4.63 3.79
N LEU A 288 7.64 4.23 5.04
CA LEU A 288 8.23 3.08 5.71
C LEU A 288 7.14 2.24 6.38
N ALA A 289 7.08 0.97 6.05
CA ALA A 289 6.22 0.00 6.72
C ALA A 289 6.94 -0.58 7.95
N THR A 290 6.66 -0.04 9.14
CA THR A 290 7.37 -0.40 10.37
C THR A 290 7.11 -1.83 10.83
N ALA A 291 5.98 -2.43 10.45
CA ALA A 291 5.62 -3.81 10.76
C ALA A 291 6.68 -4.84 10.32
N PHE A 292 7.47 -4.54 9.30
CA PHE A 292 8.49 -5.46 8.79
C PHE A 292 9.79 -5.49 9.58
N PHE A 293 10.04 -4.47 10.41
CA PHE A 293 11.32 -4.35 11.13
C PHE A 293 11.17 -4.04 12.62
N VAL A 294 9.94 -3.87 13.11
CA VAL A 294 9.63 -3.69 14.52
C VAL A 294 8.93 -4.93 15.04
N ASP A 295 9.53 -5.63 15.98
CA ASP A 295 8.95 -6.82 16.62
C ASP A 295 9.10 -6.83 18.14
N ASN A 296 9.99 -5.99 18.67
CA ASN A 296 10.27 -5.91 20.08
C ASN A 296 9.37 -4.88 20.77
N ARG A 297 9.08 -5.11 22.04
CA ARG A 297 8.42 -4.09 22.84
C ARG A 297 9.39 -2.96 23.11
N PRO A 298 9.01 -1.70 22.87
CA PRO A 298 9.86 -0.56 23.16
C PRO A 298 10.12 -0.50 24.67
N THR A 299 11.36 -0.15 25.04
CA THR A 299 11.73 0.11 26.44
C THR A 299 11.19 1.47 26.91
N GLY A 300 10.98 2.39 25.96
CA GLY A 300 10.52 3.76 26.24
C GLY A 300 11.58 4.68 26.86
N THR A 301 12.81 4.19 27.02
CA THR A 301 13.95 4.94 27.54
C THR A 301 14.99 5.11 26.44
N TYR A 302 15.28 6.37 26.08
CA TYR A 302 16.28 6.69 25.06
C TYR A 302 17.41 7.49 25.65
N SER A 303 18.64 7.22 25.20
CA SER A 303 19.82 8.01 25.60
C SER A 303 19.77 9.39 24.97
N PRO A 304 19.65 10.48 25.75
CA PRO A 304 19.63 11.82 25.18
C PRO A 304 21.05 12.26 24.82
N THR A 305 21.25 12.63 23.56
CA THR A 305 22.52 13.13 23.03
C THR A 305 22.29 14.35 22.15
N LYS A 306 23.34 15.01 21.73
CA LYS A 306 23.28 16.14 20.80
C LYS A 306 24.33 16.00 19.73
N ILE A 307 23.96 16.29 18.49
CA ILE A 307 24.92 16.27 17.38
C ILE A 307 25.67 17.61 17.25
N SER A 308 26.94 17.53 16.87
CA SER A 308 27.71 18.64 16.34
C SER A 308 28.23 18.40 14.92
N VAL A 309 27.70 17.34 14.28
CA VAL A 309 28.04 16.97 12.92
C VAL A 309 27.20 17.81 11.95
N ASP A 310 27.84 18.41 10.96
CA ASP A 310 27.18 19.05 9.84
C ASP A 310 26.97 18.03 8.73
N PHE A 311 25.71 17.62 8.54
CA PHE A 311 25.33 16.69 7.46
C PHE A 311 25.55 17.28 6.05
N SER A 312 25.71 18.60 5.91
CA SER A 312 25.99 19.24 4.62
C SER A 312 27.38 18.87 4.07
N GLU A 313 28.30 18.47 4.94
CA GLU A 313 29.66 18.04 4.56
C GLU A 313 29.69 16.66 3.89
N ILE A 314 28.61 15.89 3.96
CA ILE A 314 28.51 14.61 3.26
C ILE A 314 28.49 14.87 1.75
N SER A 315 29.62 14.65 1.10
CA SER A 315 29.77 14.82 -0.35
C SER A 315 29.81 13.49 -1.05
N VAL A 316 28.71 13.10 -1.68
CA VAL A 316 28.63 11.87 -2.46
C VAL A 316 28.84 12.18 -3.94
N LYS A 317 30.00 11.80 -4.46
CA LYS A 317 30.36 12.07 -5.87
C LYS A 317 29.73 11.11 -6.89
N LYS A 318 29.26 9.93 -6.48
CA LYS A 318 28.68 8.91 -7.36
C LYS A 318 27.64 8.05 -6.63
N VAL A 319 26.46 7.93 -7.20
CA VAL A 319 25.50 6.88 -6.84
C VAL A 319 26.07 5.54 -7.29
N ARG A 320 26.27 4.62 -6.36
CA ARG A 320 26.80 3.30 -6.61
C ARG A 320 25.69 2.35 -7.14
N GLN A 321 25.97 1.08 -7.10
CA GLN A 321 25.20 0.03 -7.75
C GLN A 321 23.72 -0.06 -7.29
N PHE A 322 23.47 0.33 -6.06
CA PHE A 322 22.11 0.36 -5.48
C PHE A 322 21.18 1.30 -6.27
N GLY A 323 21.59 2.54 -6.49
CA GLY A 323 20.82 3.50 -7.28
C GLY A 323 20.54 3.05 -8.72
N LYS A 324 21.47 2.33 -9.36
CA LYS A 324 21.27 1.84 -10.74
C LYS A 324 20.15 0.82 -10.87
N ILE A 325 19.96 -0.06 -9.89
CA ILE A 325 18.89 -1.06 -9.89
C ILE A 325 17.52 -0.37 -9.89
N PHE A 326 17.37 0.70 -9.12
CA PHE A 326 16.15 1.47 -9.08
C PHE A 326 15.83 2.17 -10.39
N LEU A 327 16.80 2.88 -10.99
CA LEU A 327 16.62 3.53 -12.29
C LEU A 327 16.14 2.57 -13.36
N LEU A 328 16.73 1.38 -13.44
CA LEU A 328 16.38 0.41 -14.45
C LEU A 328 14.96 -0.13 -14.31
N LYS A 329 14.45 -0.26 -13.07
CA LYS A 329 13.14 -0.87 -12.81
C LYS A 329 11.99 0.11 -12.71
N TYR A 330 12.22 1.26 -12.12
CA TYR A 330 11.17 2.21 -11.78
C TYR A 330 11.22 3.52 -12.60
N GLY A 331 12.22 3.64 -13.47
CA GLY A 331 12.27 4.66 -14.52
C GLY A 331 12.44 6.10 -14.02
N SER A 332 11.97 7.02 -14.86
CA SER A 332 12.15 8.47 -14.69
C SER A 332 11.32 9.12 -13.58
N LEU A 333 10.46 8.35 -12.88
CA LEU A 333 9.61 8.86 -11.81
C LEU A 333 10.38 9.15 -10.52
N ALA A 334 11.60 8.63 -10.38
CA ALA A 334 12.47 8.95 -9.25
C ALA A 334 12.86 10.42 -9.29
N LYS A 335 12.36 11.20 -8.35
CA LYS A 335 12.82 12.56 -8.15
C LYS A 335 14.31 12.53 -7.79
N ARG A 336 15.06 13.54 -8.25
CA ARG A 336 16.51 13.66 -7.99
C ARG A 336 16.87 13.50 -6.51
N ASN A 337 16.03 14.01 -5.61
CA ASN A 337 16.23 13.96 -4.17
C ASN A 337 16.29 12.53 -3.60
N LEU A 338 15.54 11.58 -4.17
CA LEU A 338 15.60 10.17 -3.74
C LEU A 338 16.94 9.52 -4.05
N TRP A 339 17.56 9.91 -5.17
CA TRP A 339 18.91 9.44 -5.53
C TRP A 339 19.97 9.90 -4.56
N GLU A 340 19.87 11.16 -4.18
CA GLU A 340 20.79 11.77 -3.22
C GLU A 340 20.61 11.10 -1.86
N LEU A 341 19.39 10.83 -1.43
CA LEU A 341 19.10 10.10 -0.20
C LEU A 341 19.74 8.71 -0.19
N PHE A 342 19.55 7.92 -1.25
CA PHE A 342 20.16 6.58 -1.30
C PHE A 342 21.68 6.62 -1.43
N ALA A 343 22.23 7.62 -2.08
CA ALA A 343 23.67 7.83 -2.14
C ALA A 343 24.27 8.14 -0.76
N ASP A 344 23.56 8.92 0.04
CA ASP A 344 23.94 9.20 1.42
C ASP A 344 23.85 7.96 2.30
N MET A 345 22.80 7.15 2.15
CA MET A 345 22.70 5.88 2.86
C MET A 345 23.88 4.95 2.54
N GLU A 346 24.24 4.81 1.24
CA GLU A 346 25.41 4.04 0.83
C GLU A 346 26.72 4.57 1.44
N TYR A 347 26.83 5.88 1.59
CA TYR A 347 27.98 6.52 2.21
C TYR A 347 28.05 6.27 3.72
N MET A 348 26.92 6.45 4.42
CA MET A 348 26.83 6.28 5.88
C MET A 348 27.03 4.82 6.29
N LEU A 349 26.53 3.88 5.52
CA LEU A 349 26.62 2.47 5.85
C LEU A 349 27.97 1.84 5.53
N LYS A 350 28.89 2.53 4.85
CA LYS A 350 30.28 2.16 4.48
C LYS A 350 30.49 0.66 4.15
N ASP A 351 29.73 -0.21 4.76
CA ASP A 351 29.74 -1.66 4.73
C ASP A 351 28.46 -2.27 4.18
N ASP A 352 28.48 -3.57 4.07
CA ASP A 352 27.58 -4.46 3.35
C ASP A 352 26.15 -4.55 3.88
N SER A 353 25.78 -3.83 4.97
CA SER A 353 24.45 -3.97 5.57
C SER A 353 23.29 -3.56 4.61
N ILE A 354 23.53 -2.60 3.71
CA ILE A 354 22.57 -2.27 2.66
C ILE A 354 22.54 -3.31 1.53
N LYS A 355 23.58 -4.13 1.45
CA LYS A 355 23.66 -5.23 0.49
C LYS A 355 22.87 -6.45 0.97
N GLU A 356 22.51 -6.52 2.24
CA GLU A 356 21.54 -7.51 2.69
C GLU A 356 20.23 -7.33 1.93
N THR A 357 19.76 -8.41 1.37
CA THR A 357 18.61 -8.38 0.47
C THR A 357 17.37 -7.82 1.18
N ALA A 358 17.14 -8.17 2.45
CA ALA A 358 16.02 -7.65 3.24
C ALA A 358 16.07 -6.12 3.43
N ASN A 359 17.24 -5.57 3.81
CA ASN A 359 17.41 -4.11 3.95
C ASN A 359 17.15 -3.37 2.62
N ARG A 360 17.59 -3.97 1.52
CA ARG A 360 17.34 -3.43 0.17
C ARG A 360 15.86 -3.37 -0.15
N TYR A 361 15.07 -4.37 0.27
CA TYR A 361 13.61 -4.33 0.11
C TYR A 361 12.98 -3.25 0.98
N LEU A 362 13.29 -3.23 2.27
CA LEU A 362 12.62 -2.34 3.23
C LEU A 362 12.91 -0.86 3.02
N PHE A 363 14.17 -0.52 2.82
CA PHE A 363 14.62 0.87 2.78
C PHE A 363 14.88 1.39 1.37
N GLY A 364 14.70 0.56 0.39
CA GLY A 364 14.93 0.88 -0.99
C GLY A 364 13.74 0.53 -1.88
N LEU A 365 13.53 -0.76 -2.16
CA LEU A 365 12.58 -1.18 -3.18
C LEU A 365 11.13 -0.86 -2.80
N LEU A 366 10.71 -1.16 -1.57
CA LEU A 366 9.35 -0.92 -1.11
C LEU A 366 8.99 0.58 -1.08
N PRO A 367 9.77 1.47 -0.43
CA PRO A 367 9.48 2.90 -0.48
C PRO A 367 9.40 3.43 -1.91
N PHE A 368 10.28 2.96 -2.78
CA PHE A 368 10.30 3.38 -4.17
C PHE A 368 9.13 2.85 -4.98
N ALA A 369 8.69 1.62 -4.73
CA ALA A 369 7.49 1.04 -5.35
C ALA A 369 6.24 1.83 -4.96
N CYS A 370 6.14 2.29 -3.70
CA CYS A 370 5.08 3.19 -3.25
C CYS A 370 5.06 4.48 -4.09
N PHE A 371 6.22 5.13 -4.27
CA PHE A 371 6.31 6.34 -5.11
C PHE A 371 5.92 6.12 -6.57
N ALA A 372 6.26 4.96 -7.11
CA ALA A 372 6.04 4.64 -8.50
C ALA A 372 4.68 3.95 -8.74
N GLU A 373 3.93 3.66 -7.69
CA GLU A 373 2.69 2.87 -7.76
C GLU A 373 2.91 1.53 -8.49
N LYS A 374 4.00 0.83 -8.12
CA LYS A 374 4.45 -0.38 -8.85
C LYS A 374 4.64 -1.57 -7.93
N PHE A 375 3.61 -1.90 -7.15
CA PHE A 375 3.63 -3.06 -6.27
C PHE A 375 3.76 -4.38 -7.02
N ASP A 376 3.09 -4.55 -8.16
CA ASP A 376 3.21 -5.75 -9.00
C ASP A 376 4.67 -6.00 -9.44
N THR A 377 5.36 -4.93 -9.86
CA THR A 377 6.78 -5.04 -10.25
C THR A 377 7.67 -5.43 -9.07
N LEU A 378 7.32 -4.98 -7.86
CA LEU A 378 8.02 -5.36 -6.64
C LEU A 378 7.76 -6.82 -6.29
N LEU A 379 6.52 -7.29 -6.41
CA LEU A 379 6.14 -8.68 -6.19
C LEU A 379 6.89 -9.63 -7.14
N GLU A 380 6.90 -9.33 -8.44
CA GLU A 380 7.69 -10.08 -9.42
C GLU A 380 9.20 -10.16 -9.07
N GLN A 381 9.76 -9.09 -8.50
CA GLN A 381 11.14 -9.09 -8.06
C GLN A 381 11.34 -9.91 -6.79
N LEU A 382 10.38 -9.84 -5.88
CA LEU A 382 10.39 -10.62 -4.63
C LEU A 382 10.39 -12.12 -4.93
N GLU A 383 9.60 -12.59 -5.87
CA GLU A 383 9.56 -13.98 -6.33
C GLU A 383 10.92 -14.45 -6.90
N LYS A 384 11.62 -13.57 -7.63
CA LYS A 384 12.96 -13.86 -8.16
C LYS A 384 14.06 -13.95 -7.10
N ASP A 385 13.85 -13.30 -5.96
CA ASP A 385 14.83 -13.24 -4.87
C ASP A 385 14.46 -14.17 -3.68
N VAL A 386 13.47 -15.05 -3.83
CA VAL A 386 12.95 -15.93 -2.76
C VAL A 386 14.04 -16.71 -2.02
N ASP A 387 15.03 -17.25 -2.75
CA ASP A 387 16.13 -18.02 -2.17
C ASP A 387 17.15 -17.17 -1.41
N LYS A 388 17.10 -15.84 -1.56
CA LYS A 388 18.05 -14.88 -0.95
C LYS A 388 17.48 -14.21 0.30
N LEU A 389 16.23 -14.48 0.62
CA LEU A 389 15.51 -13.85 1.73
C LEU A 389 15.22 -14.85 2.84
N PRO A 390 15.21 -14.39 4.10
CA PRO A 390 14.66 -15.19 5.19
C PRO A 390 13.20 -15.57 4.89
N LYS A 391 12.82 -16.83 5.12
CA LYS A 391 11.50 -17.35 4.77
C LYS A 391 10.35 -16.55 5.38
N ASP A 392 10.49 -16.17 6.65
CA ASP A 392 9.47 -15.41 7.37
C ASP A 392 9.32 -13.99 6.80
N PHE A 393 10.44 -13.36 6.44
CA PHE A 393 10.45 -12.04 5.79
C PHE A 393 9.82 -12.10 4.40
N TYR A 394 10.19 -13.10 3.61
CA TYR A 394 9.61 -13.30 2.28
C TYR A 394 8.08 -13.46 2.37
N LYS A 395 7.63 -14.36 3.26
CA LYS A 395 6.19 -14.62 3.44
C LYS A 395 5.43 -13.35 3.83
N MET A 396 5.93 -12.65 4.84
CA MET A 396 5.29 -11.42 5.35
C MET A 396 5.20 -10.32 4.27
N LEU A 397 6.26 -10.13 3.47
CA LEU A 397 6.26 -9.13 2.40
C LEU A 397 5.43 -9.59 1.20
N HIS A 398 5.42 -10.88 0.89
CA HIS A 398 4.60 -11.47 -0.16
C HIS A 398 3.11 -11.34 0.17
N ASP A 399 2.71 -11.69 1.40
CA ASP A 399 1.33 -11.56 1.86
C ASP A 399 0.89 -10.08 1.80
N TYR A 400 1.75 -9.16 2.22
CA TYR A 400 1.46 -7.71 2.15
C TYR A 400 1.27 -7.17 0.72
N LEU A 401 2.02 -7.69 -0.25
CA LEU A 401 1.96 -7.23 -1.65
C LEU A 401 0.90 -7.95 -2.47
N GLY A 402 0.46 -9.14 -2.06
CA GLY A 402 -0.43 -10.02 -2.80
C GLY A 402 -1.88 -10.07 -2.29
N GLU A 403 -2.27 -9.24 -1.34
CA GLU A 403 -3.62 -9.25 -0.74
C GLU A 403 -4.74 -8.75 -1.67
N ASP A 404 -4.46 -8.42 -2.93
CA ASP A 404 -5.46 -7.97 -3.90
C ASP A 404 -6.04 -9.09 -4.81
N GLU A 405 -5.93 -10.40 -4.42
CA GLU A 405 -6.62 -11.49 -5.11
C GLU A 405 -7.87 -11.99 -4.37
#